data_67a1babaf09e4a86b1917d797eddfa19
#
_entry.id   67a1babaf09e4a86b1917d797eddfa19
#
_cell.length_a   1.000
_cell.length_b   1.000
_cell.length_c   1.000
_cell.angle_alpha   90.00
_cell.angle_beta   90.00
_cell.angle_gamma   90.00
#
_symmetry.space_group_name_H-M   'P 1'
#
loop_
_entity.id
_entity.type
_entity.pdbx_description
1 polymer ?
#
loop_
_entity_poly.entity_id
_entity_poly.type
_entity_poly.pdbx_seq_one_letter_code
_entity_poly.pdbx_strand_id
1 'polypeptide(L)'
;PEISAAIEAEKTRQEEHIELIASENHTSPLIMETQGSVLTNKYAEGYPRKRYYGGCENVDVVEEIAIARAKELFHADYANVQPHSGSQANASAYMALLEPGDTLLGMSLADGGHLTHGASVSFSGRIYKSFQYGLKTGTGEVDYDQVDALAQEHKPKLIIAGFSAYSRVIDWQKFRDIADSIGAYFLVDMAHVSG
;
A
#
# COMPACT_ATOMS: atom_id res chain seq x y z
N PRO A 1 11.85 -24.87 22.11
CA PRO A 1 13.11 -25.23 21.43
C PRO A 1 13.01 -25.12 19.92
N GLU A 2 11.98 -25.70 19.29
CA GLU A 2 11.82 -25.76 17.82
C GLU A 2 11.64 -24.38 17.18
N ILE A 3 10.76 -23.55 17.72
CA ILE A 3 10.55 -22.18 17.22
C ILE A 3 11.80 -21.32 17.40
N SER A 4 12.46 -21.42 18.56
CA SER A 4 13.71 -20.69 18.80
C SER A 4 14.81 -21.11 17.81
N ALA A 5 14.94 -22.39 17.51
CA ALA A 5 15.88 -22.89 16.52
C ALA A 5 15.55 -22.38 15.10
N ALA A 6 14.27 -22.34 14.74
CA ALA A 6 13.83 -21.80 13.46
C ALA A 6 14.13 -20.30 13.32
N ILE A 7 13.93 -19.51 14.40
CA ILE A 7 14.24 -18.08 14.41
C ILE A 7 15.75 -17.85 14.22
N GLU A 8 16.60 -18.61 14.92
CA GLU A 8 18.05 -18.48 14.76
C GLU A 8 18.53 -18.91 13.37
N ALA A 9 17.93 -19.96 12.81
CA ALA A 9 18.22 -20.38 11.44
C ALA A 9 17.82 -19.31 10.41
N GLU A 10 16.65 -18.68 10.59
CA GLU A 10 16.20 -17.60 9.71
C GLU A 10 17.07 -16.34 9.85
N LYS A 11 17.52 -16.02 11.06
CA LYS A 11 18.47 -14.93 11.27
C LYS A 11 19.77 -15.17 10.49
N THR A 12 20.33 -16.39 10.60
CA THR A 12 21.53 -16.77 9.83
C THR A 12 21.28 -16.68 8.32
N ARG A 13 20.10 -17.13 7.85
CA ARG A 13 19.74 -17.03 6.44
C ARG A 13 19.74 -15.57 5.96
N GLN A 14 19.14 -14.67 6.72
CA GLN A 14 19.07 -13.25 6.36
C GLN A 14 20.44 -12.56 6.39
N GLU A 15 21.35 -13.00 7.25
CA GLU A 15 22.72 -12.46 7.33
C GLU A 15 23.62 -12.98 6.18
N GLU A 16 23.41 -14.20 5.71
CA GLU A 16 24.31 -14.87 4.76
C GLU A 16 23.82 -14.86 3.31
N HIS A 17 22.55 -14.52 3.07
CA HIS A 17 21.96 -14.55 1.73
C HIS A 17 21.64 -13.14 1.22
N ILE A 18 21.82 -12.95 -0.07
CA ILE A 18 21.37 -11.73 -0.75
C ILE A 18 19.89 -11.89 -1.06
N GLU A 19 19.06 -11.04 -0.46
CA GLU A 19 17.63 -11.04 -0.69
C GLU A 19 17.30 -10.20 -1.93
N LEU A 20 16.55 -10.78 -2.89
CA LEU A 20 16.16 -10.14 -4.14
C LEU A 20 14.65 -9.96 -4.28
N ILE A 21 13.88 -10.21 -3.23
CA ILE A 21 12.44 -9.95 -3.21
C ILE A 21 12.23 -8.45 -2.94
N ALA A 22 11.73 -7.74 -3.94
CA ALA A 22 11.60 -6.27 -3.90
C ALA A 22 10.73 -5.74 -2.75
N SER A 23 9.84 -6.56 -2.21
CA SER A 23 8.95 -6.20 -1.09
C SER A 23 9.57 -6.42 0.29
N GLU A 24 10.73 -7.06 0.39
CA GLU A 24 11.40 -7.29 1.66
C GLU A 24 12.22 -6.07 2.08
N ASN A 25 12.19 -5.78 3.39
CA ASN A 25 12.98 -4.73 3.99
C ASN A 25 13.42 -5.17 5.40
N HIS A 26 14.65 -4.82 5.75
CA HIS A 26 15.19 -5.10 7.08
C HIS A 26 14.75 -4.01 8.06
N THR A 27 13.97 -4.39 9.04
CA THR A 27 13.55 -3.48 10.12
C THR A 27 14.58 -3.43 11.24
N SER A 28 14.62 -2.31 11.97
CA SER A 28 15.56 -2.18 13.10
C SER A 28 15.17 -3.10 14.26
N PRO A 29 16.15 -3.52 15.10
CA PRO A 29 15.86 -4.28 16.32
C PRO A 29 14.84 -3.63 17.24
N LEU A 30 14.85 -2.30 17.35
CA LEU A 30 13.88 -1.55 18.17
C LEU A 30 12.43 -1.70 17.69
N ILE A 31 12.22 -1.76 16.37
CA ILE A 31 10.89 -2.01 15.80
C ILE A 31 10.43 -3.43 16.11
N MET A 32 11.32 -4.42 15.96
CA MET A 32 11.01 -5.81 16.31
C MET A 32 10.69 -5.98 17.80
N GLU A 33 11.46 -5.33 18.68
CA GLU A 33 11.21 -5.32 20.12
C GLU A 33 9.87 -4.68 20.45
N THR A 34 9.54 -3.55 19.84
CA THR A 34 8.26 -2.86 20.03
C THR A 34 7.09 -3.75 19.60
N GLN A 35 7.20 -4.40 18.45
CA GLN A 35 6.17 -5.29 17.91
C GLN A 35 5.95 -6.52 18.80
N GLY A 36 7.02 -7.07 19.37
CA GLY A 36 6.98 -8.20 20.31
C GLY A 36 6.73 -7.82 21.78
N SER A 37 6.42 -6.57 22.08
CA SER A 37 6.21 -6.08 23.43
C SER A 37 4.83 -6.45 24.00
N VAL A 38 4.60 -6.05 25.26
CA VAL A 38 3.30 -6.25 25.95
C VAL A 38 2.12 -5.56 25.25
N LEU A 39 2.37 -4.62 24.33
CA LEU A 39 1.33 -4.01 23.51
C LEU A 39 0.58 -5.05 22.67
N THR A 40 1.23 -6.15 22.30
CA THR A 40 0.63 -7.29 21.59
C THR A 40 -0.55 -7.91 22.33
N ASN A 41 -0.58 -7.81 23.65
CA ASN A 41 -1.67 -8.35 24.50
C ASN A 41 -2.91 -7.47 24.53
N LYS A 42 -2.82 -6.21 24.06
CA LYS A 42 -3.89 -5.24 24.25
C LYS A 42 -4.86 -5.20 23.07
N TYR A 43 -6.12 -5.49 23.34
CA TYR A 43 -7.22 -5.29 22.41
C TYR A 43 -7.63 -3.82 22.40
N ALA A 44 -7.40 -3.12 21.30
CA ALA A 44 -7.54 -1.67 21.18
C ALA A 44 -8.41 -1.25 19.98
N GLU A 45 -9.57 -1.88 19.82
CA GLU A 45 -10.51 -1.55 18.76
C GLU A 45 -10.99 -0.11 18.86
N GLY A 46 -11.11 0.55 17.73
CA GLY A 46 -11.41 1.98 17.61
C GLY A 46 -10.16 2.80 17.31
N TYR A 47 -10.22 4.09 17.58
CA TYR A 47 -9.14 5.06 17.34
C TYR A 47 -8.67 5.69 18.65
N PRO A 48 -7.51 6.33 18.68
CA PRO A 48 -7.04 7.03 19.86
C PRO A 48 -8.13 7.93 20.46
N ARG A 49 -8.32 7.81 21.77
CA ARG A 49 -9.35 8.49 22.57
C ARG A 49 -10.81 8.20 22.20
N LYS A 50 -11.02 7.26 21.28
CA LYS A 50 -12.34 6.76 20.85
C LYS A 50 -12.32 5.24 20.74
N ARG A 51 -11.93 4.57 21.83
CA ARG A 51 -11.87 3.11 21.91
C ARG A 51 -13.19 2.53 22.39
N TYR A 52 -13.44 1.30 21.96
CA TYR A 52 -14.61 0.54 22.44
C TYR A 52 -14.37 -0.07 23.81
N TYR A 53 -13.11 -0.23 24.24
CA TYR A 53 -12.72 -0.86 25.51
C TYR A 53 -11.77 0.03 26.30
N GLY A 54 -11.77 -0.16 27.65
CA GLY A 54 -10.90 0.57 28.55
C GLY A 54 -9.43 0.08 28.53
N GLY A 55 -8.56 0.82 29.20
CA GLY A 55 -7.15 0.47 29.36
C GLY A 55 -6.30 0.70 28.10
N CYS A 56 -6.70 1.63 27.24
CA CYS A 56 -6.01 1.93 25.99
C CYS A 56 -5.12 3.18 26.06
N GLU A 57 -4.97 3.79 27.21
CA GLU A 57 -4.29 5.08 27.39
C GLU A 57 -2.85 5.05 26.86
N ASN A 58 -2.13 3.94 27.09
CA ASN A 58 -0.76 3.79 26.63
C ASN A 58 -0.69 3.43 25.12
N VAL A 59 -1.61 2.63 24.63
CA VAL A 59 -1.72 2.33 23.19
C VAL A 59 -2.06 3.58 22.40
N ASP A 60 -2.94 4.44 22.94
CA ASP A 60 -3.28 5.72 22.33
C ASP A 60 -2.03 6.59 22.10
N VAL A 61 -1.15 6.68 23.09
CA VAL A 61 0.10 7.43 22.98
C VAL A 61 0.97 6.89 21.81
N VAL A 62 1.10 5.57 21.71
CA VAL A 62 1.91 4.95 20.65
C VAL A 62 1.31 5.23 19.26
N GLU A 63 0.00 5.07 19.13
CA GLU A 63 -0.68 5.32 17.84
C GLU A 63 -0.67 6.81 17.47
N GLU A 64 -0.90 7.71 18.43
CA GLU A 64 -0.83 9.17 18.22
C GLU A 64 0.57 9.60 17.75
N ILE A 65 1.64 9.05 18.33
CA ILE A 65 3.02 9.31 17.88
C ILE A 65 3.24 8.80 16.46
N ALA A 66 2.76 7.61 16.13
CA ALA A 66 2.89 7.05 14.78
C ALA A 66 2.15 7.91 13.74
N ILE A 67 0.92 8.34 14.05
CA ILE A 67 0.13 9.25 13.20
C ILE A 67 0.87 10.57 12.99
N ALA A 68 1.37 11.19 14.07
CA ALA A 68 2.07 12.47 13.99
C ALA A 68 3.33 12.37 13.12
N ARG A 69 4.13 11.32 13.32
CA ARG A 69 5.35 11.08 12.53
C ARG A 69 5.06 10.78 11.06
N ALA A 70 4.03 10.00 10.78
CA ALA A 70 3.62 9.74 9.39
C ALA A 70 3.17 11.02 8.69
N LYS A 71 2.39 11.87 9.36
CA LYS A 71 1.97 13.17 8.81
C LYS A 71 3.16 14.09 8.54
N GLU A 72 4.12 14.16 9.46
CA GLU A 72 5.33 14.96 9.31
C GLU A 72 6.21 14.45 8.15
N LEU A 73 6.46 13.14 8.13
CA LEU A 73 7.32 12.50 7.13
C LEU A 73 6.81 12.65 5.70
N PHE A 74 5.51 12.52 5.51
CA PHE A 74 4.87 12.54 4.19
C PHE A 74 4.18 13.88 3.87
N HIS A 75 4.30 14.88 4.75
CA HIS A 75 3.60 16.18 4.62
C HIS A 75 2.10 16.01 4.38
N ALA A 76 1.49 15.04 5.08
CA ALA A 76 0.09 14.67 4.91
C ALA A 76 -0.80 15.37 5.94
N ASP A 77 -2.00 15.77 5.52
CA ASP A 77 -3.01 16.34 6.43
C ASP A 77 -3.60 15.29 7.38
N TYR A 78 -3.72 14.05 6.89
CA TYR A 78 -4.28 12.92 7.63
C TYR A 78 -3.41 11.68 7.49
N ALA A 79 -3.40 10.82 8.50
CA ALA A 79 -2.74 9.52 8.46
C ALA A 79 -3.55 8.49 9.24
N ASN A 80 -3.64 7.28 8.70
CA ASN A 80 -4.15 6.10 9.38
C ASN A 80 -3.04 5.05 9.40
N VAL A 81 -2.59 4.67 10.59
CA VAL A 81 -1.47 3.75 10.80
C VAL A 81 -1.91 2.36 11.25
N GLN A 82 -3.21 2.07 11.22
CA GLN A 82 -3.75 0.80 11.69
C GLN A 82 -3.65 -0.36 10.68
N PRO A 83 -3.64 -0.17 9.34
CA PRO A 83 -3.52 -1.29 8.43
C PRO A 83 -2.27 -2.13 8.71
N HIS A 84 -2.45 -3.46 8.79
CA HIS A 84 -1.34 -4.39 9.04
C HIS A 84 -0.51 -4.72 7.79
N SER A 85 -0.94 -4.28 6.63
CA SER A 85 -0.27 -4.54 5.34
C SER A 85 -0.67 -3.51 4.29
N GLY A 86 0.13 -3.38 3.21
CA GLY A 86 -0.25 -2.59 2.05
C GLY A 86 -1.56 -3.04 1.41
N SER A 87 -1.82 -4.35 1.37
CA SER A 87 -3.09 -4.89 0.87
C SER A 87 -4.29 -4.42 1.70
N GLN A 88 -4.16 -4.37 3.03
CA GLN A 88 -5.22 -3.84 3.89
C GLN A 88 -5.35 -2.33 3.75
N ALA A 89 -4.25 -1.60 3.61
CA ALA A 89 -4.29 -0.15 3.38
C ALA A 89 -5.03 0.18 2.07
N ASN A 90 -4.71 -0.52 0.98
CA ASN A 90 -5.40 -0.37 -0.29
C ASN A 90 -6.89 -0.75 -0.18
N ALA A 91 -7.21 -1.87 0.48
CA ALA A 91 -8.60 -2.27 0.70
C ALA A 91 -9.39 -1.20 1.47
N SER A 92 -8.80 -0.63 2.52
CA SER A 92 -9.43 0.43 3.32
C SER A 92 -9.69 1.69 2.50
N ALA A 93 -8.72 2.09 1.66
CA ALA A 93 -8.89 3.23 0.77
C ALA A 93 -10.00 2.98 -0.26
N TYR A 94 -10.03 1.78 -0.87
CA TYR A 94 -11.08 1.45 -1.85
C TYR A 94 -12.46 1.43 -1.20
N MET A 95 -12.60 0.82 -0.04
CA MET A 95 -13.90 0.80 0.68
C MET A 95 -14.38 2.20 1.11
N ALA A 96 -13.47 3.14 1.31
CA ALA A 96 -13.82 4.52 1.64
C ALA A 96 -14.26 5.33 0.41
N LEU A 97 -13.76 4.98 -0.79
CA LEU A 97 -13.92 5.78 -2.01
C LEU A 97 -14.86 5.15 -3.05
N LEU A 98 -15.03 3.82 -3.00
CA LEU A 98 -15.70 3.05 -4.05
C LEU A 98 -16.82 2.19 -3.48
N GLU A 99 -17.82 1.94 -4.32
CA GLU A 99 -18.84 0.91 -4.10
C GLU A 99 -18.48 -0.36 -4.91
N PRO A 100 -18.93 -1.55 -4.48
CA PRO A 100 -18.78 -2.76 -5.28
C PRO A 100 -19.30 -2.59 -6.71
N GLY A 101 -18.46 -2.96 -7.69
CA GLY A 101 -18.76 -2.79 -9.11
C GLY A 101 -18.30 -1.46 -9.72
N ASP A 102 -17.87 -0.51 -8.91
CA ASP A 102 -17.21 0.72 -9.43
C ASP A 102 -15.94 0.37 -10.22
N THR A 103 -15.57 1.26 -11.12
CA THR A 103 -14.43 1.05 -12.01
C THR A 103 -13.16 1.63 -11.41
N LEU A 104 -12.08 0.84 -11.46
CA LEU A 104 -10.74 1.28 -11.14
C LEU A 104 -9.77 1.00 -12.31
N LEU A 105 -8.71 1.80 -12.39
CA LEU A 105 -7.63 1.67 -13.37
C LEU A 105 -6.31 1.56 -12.62
N GLY A 106 -5.56 0.49 -12.83
CA GLY A 106 -4.27 0.23 -12.17
C GLY A 106 -3.23 -0.34 -13.12
N MET A 107 -1.98 -0.45 -12.66
CA MET A 107 -0.91 -1.06 -13.44
C MET A 107 -1.12 -2.57 -13.56
N SER A 108 -0.88 -3.12 -14.73
CA SER A 108 -0.89 -4.55 -15.01
C SER A 108 0.11 -5.30 -14.11
N LEU A 109 -0.31 -6.45 -13.58
CA LEU A 109 0.58 -7.30 -12.78
C LEU A 109 1.78 -7.77 -13.59
N ALA A 110 1.60 -8.05 -14.89
CA ALA A 110 2.66 -8.47 -15.79
C ALA A 110 3.71 -7.38 -16.04
N ASP A 111 3.34 -6.12 -15.85
CA ASP A 111 4.20 -4.95 -16.05
C ASP A 111 4.79 -4.39 -14.76
N GLY A 112 4.57 -5.08 -13.64
CA GLY A 112 5.12 -4.73 -12.34
C GLY A 112 4.12 -4.16 -11.34
N GLY A 113 2.82 -4.11 -11.66
CA GLY A 113 1.78 -3.72 -10.75
C GLY A 113 1.62 -4.67 -9.56
N HIS A 114 0.86 -4.25 -8.55
CA HIS A 114 0.54 -5.09 -7.40
C HIS A 114 -0.78 -5.86 -7.61
N LEU A 115 -0.93 -6.99 -6.92
CA LEU A 115 -2.17 -7.78 -6.93
C LEU A 115 -3.41 -6.94 -6.61
N THR A 116 -3.29 -6.03 -5.64
CA THR A 116 -4.40 -5.16 -5.21
C THR A 116 -4.71 -4.01 -6.17
N HIS A 117 -3.97 -3.86 -7.28
CA HIS A 117 -4.25 -2.86 -8.33
C HIS A 117 -5.25 -3.37 -9.37
N GLY A 118 -6.12 -4.29 -9.00
CA GLY A 118 -7.18 -4.78 -9.87
C GLY A 118 -6.90 -6.13 -10.54
N ALA A 119 -5.90 -6.89 -10.09
CA ALA A 119 -5.67 -8.23 -10.62
C ALA A 119 -6.86 -9.15 -10.33
N SER A 120 -7.30 -9.92 -11.32
CA SER A 120 -8.52 -10.75 -11.25
C SER A 120 -8.52 -11.81 -10.13
N VAL A 121 -7.33 -12.21 -9.67
CA VAL A 121 -7.16 -13.16 -8.56
C VAL A 121 -7.23 -12.49 -7.18
N SER A 122 -7.13 -11.16 -7.13
CA SER A 122 -7.17 -10.36 -5.92
C SER A 122 -8.60 -9.93 -5.57
N PHE A 123 -8.81 -9.51 -4.31
CA PHE A 123 -10.08 -8.92 -3.89
C PHE A 123 -10.47 -7.72 -4.77
N SER A 124 -9.50 -6.89 -5.16
CA SER A 124 -9.75 -5.69 -5.96
C SER A 124 -10.33 -6.01 -7.34
N GLY A 125 -9.83 -7.04 -8.02
CA GLY A 125 -10.37 -7.46 -9.30
C GLY A 125 -11.65 -8.31 -9.21
N ARG A 126 -12.04 -8.76 -8.01
CA ARG A 126 -13.28 -9.51 -7.77
C ARG A 126 -14.44 -8.63 -7.34
N ILE A 127 -14.16 -7.53 -6.63
CA ILE A 127 -15.18 -6.62 -6.10
C ILE A 127 -15.44 -5.47 -7.07
N TYR A 128 -14.41 -4.97 -7.74
CA TYR A 128 -14.46 -3.81 -8.63
C TYR A 128 -14.27 -4.20 -10.09
N LYS A 129 -14.80 -3.39 -10.99
CA LYS A 129 -14.55 -3.52 -12.42
C LYS A 129 -13.18 -2.90 -12.72
N SER A 130 -12.17 -3.73 -12.94
CA SER A 130 -10.79 -3.27 -13.09
C SER A 130 -10.33 -3.26 -14.55
N PHE A 131 -9.63 -2.18 -14.91
CA PHE A 131 -8.87 -2.08 -16.14
C PHE A 131 -7.39 -1.88 -15.81
N GLN A 132 -6.52 -2.25 -16.72
CA GLN A 132 -5.09 -2.22 -16.46
C GLN A 132 -4.35 -1.53 -17.59
N TYR A 133 -3.46 -0.59 -17.21
CA TYR A 133 -2.49 0.01 -18.10
C TYR A 133 -1.16 -0.73 -18.02
N GLY A 134 -0.35 -0.57 -19.06
CA GLY A 134 0.94 -1.25 -19.19
C GLY A 134 2.10 -0.29 -19.48
N LEU A 135 3.14 -0.88 -20.05
CA LEU A 135 4.38 -0.19 -20.41
C LEU A 135 4.50 -0.03 -21.93
N LYS A 136 5.15 1.03 -22.37
CA LYS A 136 5.50 1.23 -23.78
C LYS A 136 6.48 0.15 -24.25
N THR A 137 6.11 -0.54 -25.32
CA THR A 137 6.99 -1.53 -25.94
C THR A 137 8.29 -0.86 -26.38
N GLY A 138 9.42 -1.46 -26.03
CA GLY A 138 10.76 -1.02 -26.40
C GLY A 138 11.42 -0.06 -25.41
N THR A 139 10.67 0.83 -24.71
CA THR A 139 11.25 1.71 -23.70
C THR A 139 11.07 1.15 -22.28
N GLY A 140 10.02 0.38 -22.04
CA GLY A 140 9.66 -0.10 -20.70
C GLY A 140 9.23 1.03 -19.75
N GLU A 141 8.82 2.15 -20.26
CA GLU A 141 8.23 3.26 -19.50
C GLU A 141 6.71 3.11 -19.42
N VAL A 142 6.09 3.67 -18.39
CA VAL A 142 4.63 3.73 -18.30
C VAL A 142 4.05 4.36 -19.55
N ASP A 143 3.07 3.71 -20.14
CA ASP A 143 2.35 4.23 -21.30
C ASP A 143 1.25 5.20 -20.88
N TYR A 144 1.62 6.47 -20.66
CA TYR A 144 0.69 7.52 -20.25
C TYR A 144 -0.39 7.81 -21.30
N ASP A 145 -0.12 7.58 -22.58
CA ASP A 145 -1.11 7.74 -23.63
C ASP A 145 -2.19 6.65 -23.50
N GLN A 146 -1.78 5.41 -23.16
CA GLN A 146 -2.70 4.33 -22.83
C GLN A 146 -3.49 4.61 -21.53
N VAL A 147 -2.82 5.16 -20.49
CA VAL A 147 -3.50 5.53 -19.24
C VAL A 147 -4.63 6.53 -19.52
N ASP A 148 -4.33 7.58 -20.29
CA ASP A 148 -5.34 8.59 -20.63
C ASP A 148 -6.47 8.00 -21.49
N ALA A 149 -6.14 7.22 -22.54
CA ALA A 149 -7.12 6.58 -23.39
C ALA A 149 -8.10 5.70 -22.58
N LEU A 150 -7.56 4.83 -21.70
CA LEU A 150 -8.38 3.97 -20.83
C LEU A 150 -9.19 4.78 -19.82
N ALA A 151 -8.63 5.86 -19.29
CA ALA A 151 -9.32 6.75 -18.38
C ALA A 151 -10.51 7.46 -19.07
N GLN A 152 -10.32 7.94 -20.30
CA GLN A 152 -11.39 8.56 -21.07
C GLN A 152 -12.47 7.57 -21.49
N GLU A 153 -12.09 6.36 -21.88
CA GLU A 153 -13.02 5.32 -22.33
C GLU A 153 -13.86 4.77 -21.18
N HIS A 154 -13.21 4.41 -20.07
CA HIS A 154 -13.87 3.66 -19.00
C HIS A 154 -14.31 4.52 -17.81
N LYS A 155 -13.89 5.77 -17.75
CA LYS A 155 -14.21 6.74 -16.68
C LYS A 155 -14.08 6.12 -15.28
N PRO A 156 -12.90 5.57 -14.92
CA PRO A 156 -12.73 4.96 -13.61
C PRO A 156 -12.98 5.98 -12.51
N LYS A 157 -13.57 5.52 -11.40
CA LYS A 157 -13.71 6.33 -10.19
C LYS A 157 -12.39 6.53 -9.47
N LEU A 158 -11.46 5.56 -9.63
CA LEU A 158 -10.15 5.56 -9.01
C LEU A 158 -9.07 5.19 -10.02
N ILE A 159 -8.03 6.02 -10.12
CA ILE A 159 -6.78 5.69 -10.79
C ILE A 159 -5.73 5.40 -9.74
N ILE A 160 -5.03 4.26 -9.89
CA ILE A 160 -3.97 3.80 -9.00
C ILE A 160 -2.65 3.87 -9.75
N ALA A 161 -1.70 4.66 -9.25
CA ALA A 161 -0.32 4.64 -9.69
C ALA A 161 0.58 4.06 -8.59
N GLY A 162 1.61 3.35 -8.99
CA GLY A 162 2.53 2.62 -8.11
C GLY A 162 2.75 1.20 -8.59
N PHE A 163 3.64 0.50 -7.94
CA PHE A 163 4.12 -0.79 -8.43
C PHE A 163 4.73 -1.64 -7.32
N SER A 164 4.95 -2.93 -7.62
CA SER A 164 5.77 -3.83 -6.81
C SER A 164 7.13 -4.10 -7.46
N ALA A 165 7.20 -4.12 -8.79
CA ALA A 165 8.39 -4.55 -9.53
C ALA A 165 8.59 -3.71 -10.80
N TYR A 166 8.78 -2.42 -10.64
CA TYR A 166 9.07 -1.47 -11.72
C TYR A 166 10.27 -0.61 -11.30
N SER A 167 11.26 -0.47 -12.18
CA SER A 167 12.56 0.11 -11.82
C SER A 167 12.78 1.54 -12.30
N ARG A 168 11.78 2.18 -12.92
CA ARG A 168 11.89 3.53 -13.44
C ARG A 168 11.07 4.52 -12.64
N VAL A 169 11.36 5.80 -12.80
CA VAL A 169 10.62 6.88 -12.15
C VAL A 169 9.26 7.05 -12.81
N ILE A 170 8.22 7.21 -12.00
CA ILE A 170 6.86 7.55 -12.43
C ILE A 170 6.68 9.06 -12.40
N ASP A 171 6.06 9.58 -13.42
CA ASP A 171 5.57 10.96 -13.47
C ASP A 171 4.19 11.03 -12.80
N TRP A 172 4.19 11.32 -11.49
CA TRP A 172 2.98 11.42 -10.68
C TRP A 172 2.05 12.53 -11.13
N GLN A 173 2.61 13.62 -11.67
CA GLN A 173 1.82 14.76 -12.12
C GLN A 173 0.95 14.40 -13.33
N LYS A 174 1.49 13.62 -14.28
CA LYS A 174 0.69 13.13 -15.41
C LYS A 174 -0.50 12.29 -14.97
N PHE A 175 -0.30 11.42 -13.99
CA PHE A 175 -1.42 10.66 -13.43
C PHE A 175 -2.45 11.55 -12.76
N ARG A 176 -1.99 12.59 -12.01
CA ARG A 176 -2.88 13.56 -11.39
C ARG A 176 -3.71 14.31 -12.43
N ASP A 177 -3.04 14.79 -13.49
CA ASP A 177 -3.71 15.53 -14.57
C ASP A 177 -4.77 14.65 -15.29
N ILE A 178 -4.45 13.39 -15.57
CA ILE A 178 -5.39 12.45 -16.16
C ILE A 178 -6.58 12.20 -15.22
N ALA A 179 -6.33 11.95 -13.94
CA ALA A 179 -7.40 11.73 -12.98
C ALA A 179 -8.31 12.96 -12.85
N ASP A 180 -7.74 14.15 -12.79
CA ASP A 180 -8.50 15.42 -12.73
C ASP A 180 -9.36 15.64 -13.99
N SER A 181 -8.84 15.27 -15.15
CA SER A 181 -9.57 15.44 -16.42
C SER A 181 -10.90 14.69 -16.48
N ILE A 182 -11.04 13.62 -15.68
CA ILE A 182 -12.24 12.78 -15.62
C ILE A 182 -12.97 12.83 -14.27
N GLY A 183 -12.45 13.60 -13.30
CA GLY A 183 -13.00 13.69 -11.95
C GLY A 183 -12.79 12.44 -11.09
N ALA A 184 -11.74 11.66 -11.37
CA ALA A 184 -11.40 10.45 -10.62
C ALA A 184 -10.60 10.76 -9.35
N TYR A 185 -10.73 9.90 -8.35
CA TYR A 185 -9.76 9.85 -7.27
C TYR A 185 -8.40 9.35 -7.78
N PHE A 186 -7.33 9.85 -7.17
CA PHE A 186 -5.96 9.41 -7.47
C PHE A 186 -5.32 8.83 -6.23
N LEU A 187 -4.92 7.56 -6.29
CA LEU A 187 -4.21 6.85 -5.24
C LEU A 187 -2.79 6.53 -5.70
N VAL A 188 -1.82 6.88 -4.88
CA VAL A 188 -0.42 6.51 -5.10
C VAL A 188 -0.04 5.41 -4.11
N ASP A 189 0.21 4.20 -4.64
CA ASP A 189 0.81 3.11 -3.87
C ASP A 189 2.33 3.24 -3.95
N MET A 190 2.89 3.93 -2.97
CA MET A 190 4.33 4.23 -2.91
C MET A 190 5.11 3.27 -2.00
N ALA A 191 4.54 2.12 -1.66
CA ALA A 191 5.14 1.18 -0.70
C ALA A 191 6.59 0.81 -1.01
N HIS A 192 6.96 0.74 -2.29
CA HIS A 192 8.32 0.39 -2.73
C HIS A 192 9.23 1.58 -3.03
N VAL A 193 8.73 2.81 -2.97
CA VAL A 193 9.49 4.01 -3.37
C VAL A 193 9.37 5.17 -2.39
N SER A 194 8.87 4.91 -1.19
CA SER A 194 8.65 5.93 -0.16
C SER A 194 9.92 6.32 0.63
N GLY A 195 11.04 5.64 0.40
CA GLY A 195 12.31 5.87 1.08
C GLY A 195 13.27 6.81 0.36
#